data_285c917dddb2b54b15f3d54cbef537c1
#
_entry.id   285c917dddb2b54b15f3d54cbef537c1
#
_cell.length_a   1.000
_cell.length_b   1.000
_cell.length_c   1.000
_cell.angle_alpha   90.00
_cell.angle_beta   90.00
_cell.angle_gamma   90.00
#
_symmetry.space_group_name_H-M   'P 1'
#
loop_
_entity.id
_entity.type
_entity.pdbx_description
1 polymer ?
#
loop_
_entity_poly.entity_id
_entity_poly.type
_entity_poly.pdbx_seq_one_letter_code
_entity_poly.pdbx_strand_id
1 'polypeptide(L)'
;MKIIKKMFLLAAAFSSAAVNVSAQDFDDFGSDDSGFGDYSYDTAEPSVVISGKAETSARIFPRRTDSGFDTYDYEIDVNSLQDKAVSGDASLTLGVDYSGAFTDFSGKIKFNESIFNDYNEDIIQEFTARAYMGNFQLEAGKMKIVWGKGDKVHVLDNFNSNDYTDFIIPDYIDRRLALPMFHAVYNVPSESCFRLEAVYTPYMVADRLASDGMWKPAAMSSLETFVTNIEMGKISSTIDPMTGGVSQATIAALNEATALQGGDQSILYKDNIKSIKFSQAGLRSTWTLGSVDLGLSYYYGHYKQPSANIANMVGYVATPVVKANVFSSYKAQVVAGVRAATGNTLAIYTDDQVYDYAYANQASLGQTIYSQAQVDAALDASLAANGYTLSNALPQLYYDQLQVFGFEIATVIGPFNTRAEVAYNLTKDIDGTDPWVHNNSISWEAGFDINLPIHNMNLNAQTTGKYILHKDDIKNGELVVANFAGKDIAIPIAEYDVDYDNTDKYMRNQVIVDITDNWNYEKIKLDLKGIYQIETKDLMVIPTLTFILADTFELNLSGLYIWCGDEEESEYYAWRNNDFFSVGCRYQF
;
A
#
# COMPACT_ATOMS: atom_id res chain seq x y z
N MET A 1 20.93 -22.08 10.26
CA MET A 1 21.72 -22.59 11.42
C MET A 1 23.15 -22.02 11.56
N LYS A 2 23.90 -21.76 10.48
CA LYS A 2 25.23 -21.10 10.57
C LYS A 2 25.15 -19.59 10.88
N ILE A 3 24.13 -18.91 10.44
CA ILE A 3 23.89 -17.47 10.65
C ILE A 3 23.42 -17.21 12.08
N ILE A 4 22.49 -18.00 12.60
CA ILE A 4 21.99 -17.92 13.97
C ILE A 4 23.15 -18.09 14.98
N LYS A 5 24.11 -19.01 14.73
CA LYS A 5 25.32 -19.13 15.56
C LYS A 5 26.23 -17.89 15.54
N LYS A 6 26.32 -17.20 14.41
CA LYS A 6 27.12 -15.95 14.31
C LYS A 6 26.46 -14.78 15.03
N MET A 7 25.12 -14.71 15.01
CA MET A 7 24.36 -13.64 15.67
C MET A 7 24.31 -13.84 17.21
N PHE A 8 24.22 -15.07 17.68
CA PHE A 8 24.37 -15.36 19.13
C PHE A 8 25.78 -15.00 19.65
N LEU A 9 26.83 -15.15 18.84
CA LEU A 9 28.17 -14.70 19.18
C LEU A 9 28.33 -13.17 19.21
N LEU A 10 27.60 -12.45 18.34
CA LEU A 10 27.55 -10.97 18.35
C LEU A 10 26.81 -10.45 19.59
N ALA A 11 25.65 -11.02 19.90
CA ALA A 11 24.88 -10.65 21.11
C ALA A 11 25.67 -10.94 22.41
N ALA A 12 26.39 -12.06 22.46
CA ALA A 12 27.24 -12.43 23.62
C ALA A 12 28.48 -11.53 23.76
N ALA A 13 29.02 -10.99 22.67
CA ALA A 13 30.17 -10.08 22.70
C ALA A 13 29.79 -8.67 23.20
N PHE A 14 28.54 -8.24 23.00
CA PHE A 14 28.05 -6.95 23.51
C PHE A 14 27.59 -6.99 24.98
N SER A 15 27.20 -8.15 25.49
CA SER A 15 26.83 -8.29 26.92
C SER A 15 28.00 -8.12 27.91
N SER A 16 29.25 -8.11 27.42
CA SER A 16 30.43 -7.89 28.25
C SER A 16 30.86 -6.43 28.38
N ALA A 17 30.24 -5.51 27.68
CA ALA A 17 30.50 -4.06 27.72
C ALA A 17 29.38 -3.32 28.45
N ALA A 18 28.93 -3.82 29.61
CA ALA A 18 27.95 -3.13 30.43
C ALA A 18 28.56 -1.87 31.06
N VAL A 19 28.40 -0.75 30.39
CA VAL A 19 28.47 0.58 31.00
C VAL A 19 27.13 0.77 31.72
N ASN A 20 27.13 1.29 32.94
CA ASN A 20 25.92 1.63 33.69
C ASN A 20 25.10 2.68 32.91
N VAL A 21 24.15 2.24 32.14
CA VAL A 21 23.18 3.09 31.43
C VAL A 21 21.80 2.70 31.94
N SER A 22 21.04 3.67 32.43
CA SER A 22 19.66 3.45 32.84
C SER A 22 18.83 3.05 31.65
N ALA A 23 18.12 1.93 31.70
CA ALA A 23 17.16 1.52 30.71
C ALA A 23 16.03 2.57 30.61
N GLN A 24 15.82 3.12 29.44
CA GLN A 24 14.65 3.91 29.10
C GLN A 24 13.80 3.14 28.09
N ASP A 25 12.48 3.18 28.28
CA ASP A 25 11.55 2.51 27.38
C ASP A 25 11.67 3.06 25.95
N PHE A 26 11.93 2.19 25.00
CA PHE A 26 12.03 2.52 23.57
C PHE A 26 10.68 2.78 22.91
N ASP A 27 9.60 2.37 23.57
CA ASP A 27 8.25 2.44 23.02
C ASP A 27 7.64 3.86 23.07
N ASP A 28 8.30 4.82 23.74
CA ASP A 28 7.80 6.18 23.98
C ASP A 28 8.29 7.24 22.96
N PHE A 29 8.93 6.82 21.87
CA PHE A 29 9.49 7.75 20.88
C PHE A 29 8.54 8.20 19.77
N GLY A 30 7.28 7.85 19.81
CA GLY A 30 6.33 8.14 18.74
C GLY A 30 5.04 8.85 19.11
N SER A 31 4.76 9.04 20.38
CA SER A 31 3.47 9.59 20.83
C SER A 31 3.55 10.91 21.57
N ASP A 32 4.58 11.72 21.35
CA ASP A 32 4.64 13.07 21.94
C ASP A 32 3.62 14.04 21.33
N ASP A 33 2.33 13.69 21.46
CA ASP A 33 1.26 14.66 21.48
C ASP A 33 0.79 14.94 22.92
N SER A 34 1.54 14.49 23.91
CA SER A 34 1.31 14.78 25.31
C SER A 34 1.83 16.16 25.68
N GLY A 35 0.89 16.99 25.99
CA GLY A 35 0.95 18.26 26.58
C GLY A 35 2.30 18.80 27.05
N PHE A 36 2.61 19.98 26.55
CA PHE A 36 3.67 20.82 27.05
C PHE A 36 3.68 20.84 28.59
N GLY A 37 4.62 20.08 29.14
CA GLY A 37 5.08 20.37 30.49
C GLY A 37 5.64 21.78 30.47
N ASP A 38 5.29 22.55 31.51
CA ASP A 38 5.81 23.89 31.80
C ASP A 38 7.33 23.88 31.67
N TYR A 39 7.87 24.36 30.53
CA TYR A 39 9.30 24.49 30.33
C TYR A 39 9.79 25.63 31.22
N SER A 40 10.00 25.33 32.49
CA SER A 40 10.87 26.13 33.31
C SER A 40 12.27 26.02 32.68
N TYR A 41 12.85 27.15 32.30
CA TYR A 41 14.24 27.25 31.89
C TYR A 41 15.17 26.93 33.07
N ASP A 42 15.07 25.71 33.58
CA ASP A 42 16.08 25.18 34.47
C ASP A 42 17.26 24.75 33.58
N THR A 43 18.43 25.23 33.86
CA THR A 43 19.67 24.94 33.16
C THR A 43 20.03 23.46 33.36
N ALA A 44 19.29 22.57 32.68
CA ALA A 44 19.61 21.16 32.64
C ALA A 44 20.99 21.01 31.98
N GLU A 45 21.90 20.36 32.65
CA GLU A 45 23.20 20.03 32.08
C GLU A 45 22.99 19.16 30.83
N PRO A 46 23.74 19.41 29.75
CA PRO A 46 23.62 18.60 28.55
C PRO A 46 23.77 17.11 28.88
N SER A 47 22.85 16.30 28.40
CA SER A 47 22.85 14.85 28.62
C SER A 47 23.00 14.09 27.31
N VAL A 48 23.68 12.95 27.37
CA VAL A 48 23.76 11.98 26.26
C VAL A 48 23.26 10.66 26.79
N VAL A 49 22.26 10.10 26.11
CA VAL A 49 21.73 8.76 26.38
C VAL A 49 22.10 7.87 25.23
N ILE A 50 22.65 6.70 25.52
CA ILE A 50 22.91 5.64 24.54
C ILE A 50 22.02 4.47 24.92
N SER A 51 21.27 3.98 23.96
CA SER A 51 20.32 2.89 24.14
C SER A 51 20.53 1.82 23.07
N GLY A 52 20.10 0.61 23.36
CA GLY A 52 20.20 -0.49 22.42
C GLY A 52 19.09 -1.51 22.60
N LYS A 53 18.63 -2.07 21.47
CA LYS A 53 17.59 -3.10 21.42
C LYS A 53 18.03 -4.22 20.49
N ALA A 54 18.17 -5.44 21.04
CA ALA A 54 18.42 -6.65 20.26
C ALA A 54 17.16 -7.52 20.28
N GLU A 55 16.66 -7.88 19.12
CA GLU A 55 15.44 -8.67 18.96
C GLU A 55 15.71 -9.90 18.11
N THR A 56 15.05 -10.99 18.43
CA THR A 56 15.03 -12.19 17.59
C THR A 56 13.67 -12.84 17.71
N SER A 57 13.18 -13.39 16.60
CA SER A 57 11.94 -14.14 16.56
C SER A 57 12.03 -15.34 15.64
N ALA A 58 11.17 -16.32 15.87
CA ALA A 58 10.95 -17.46 15.01
C ALA A 58 9.44 -17.66 14.84
N ARG A 59 9.01 -17.84 13.59
CA ARG A 59 7.60 -18.07 13.24
C ARG A 59 7.45 -19.42 12.57
N ILE A 60 6.38 -20.12 12.89
CA ILE A 60 5.96 -21.39 12.29
C ILE A 60 4.61 -21.17 11.63
N PHE A 61 4.49 -21.50 10.35
CA PHE A 61 3.28 -21.35 9.55
C PHE A 61 2.61 -22.73 9.39
N PRO A 62 1.60 -23.07 10.21
CA PRO A 62 1.05 -24.42 10.26
C PRO A 62 0.32 -24.83 8.99
N ARG A 63 -0.15 -23.88 8.19
CA ARG A 63 -0.85 -24.13 6.92
C ARG A 63 0.08 -24.09 5.70
N ARG A 64 1.41 -23.95 5.88
CA ARG A 64 2.37 -23.92 4.78
C ARG A 64 3.48 -24.92 4.99
N THR A 65 4.10 -25.35 3.89
CA THR A 65 5.33 -26.15 3.87
C THR A 65 6.48 -25.38 3.27
N ASP A 66 7.71 -25.81 3.50
CA ASP A 66 8.91 -25.19 2.90
C ASP A 66 8.89 -25.19 1.37
N SER A 67 8.21 -26.17 0.75
CA SER A 67 8.06 -26.27 -0.71
C SER A 67 6.75 -25.64 -1.22
N GLY A 68 5.89 -25.13 -0.36
CA GLY A 68 4.51 -24.83 -0.65
C GLY A 68 4.09 -23.39 -0.49
N PHE A 69 5.02 -22.42 -0.61
CA PHE A 69 4.64 -21.01 -0.59
C PHE A 69 3.66 -20.62 -1.70
N ASP A 70 3.63 -21.40 -2.79
CA ASP A 70 2.74 -21.16 -3.93
C ASP A 70 1.50 -22.05 -3.95
N THR A 71 1.36 -23.02 -3.01
CA THR A 71 0.22 -23.92 -2.98
C THR A 71 -0.79 -23.50 -1.92
N TYR A 72 -1.97 -23.13 -2.36
CA TYR A 72 -3.02 -22.57 -1.52
C TYR A 72 -3.96 -23.62 -0.88
N ASP A 73 -3.88 -24.90 -1.26
CA ASP A 73 -4.70 -25.97 -0.70
C ASP A 73 -3.90 -26.77 0.32
N TYR A 74 -4.16 -26.49 1.62
CA TYR A 74 -3.45 -27.18 2.68
C TYR A 74 -4.38 -27.63 3.81
N GLU A 75 -4.43 -28.95 4.04
CA GLU A 75 -4.94 -29.50 5.30
C GLU A 75 -3.83 -29.43 6.36
N ILE A 76 -4.19 -28.99 7.59
CA ILE A 76 -3.26 -28.94 8.71
C ILE A 76 -2.89 -30.35 9.13
N ASP A 77 -1.69 -30.82 8.79
CA ASP A 77 -1.12 -32.01 9.38
C ASP A 77 -0.27 -31.64 10.61
N VAL A 78 -0.87 -31.71 11.79
CA VAL A 78 -0.21 -31.42 13.06
C VAL A 78 0.89 -32.42 13.43
N ASN A 79 1.05 -33.55 12.72
CA ASN A 79 1.97 -34.61 13.07
C ASN A 79 3.37 -34.42 12.46
N SER A 80 3.54 -33.52 11.48
CA SER A 80 4.84 -33.29 10.85
C SER A 80 5.23 -31.81 10.82
N LEU A 81 5.61 -31.25 11.98
CA LEU A 81 6.19 -29.90 12.06
C LEU A 81 7.44 -29.71 11.19
N GLN A 82 8.11 -30.79 10.81
CA GLN A 82 9.30 -30.76 9.95
C GLN A 82 9.01 -30.28 8.54
N ASP A 83 7.77 -30.45 8.08
CA ASP A 83 7.36 -30.06 6.74
C ASP A 83 6.69 -28.67 6.70
N LYS A 84 6.67 -27.96 7.82
CA LYS A 84 6.06 -26.63 7.91
C LYS A 84 7.06 -25.53 7.56
N ALA A 85 6.57 -24.47 6.94
CA ALA A 85 7.37 -23.29 6.67
C ALA A 85 7.75 -22.60 8.00
N VAL A 86 9.01 -22.26 8.13
CA VAL A 86 9.56 -21.59 9.30
C VAL A 86 10.34 -20.36 8.84
N SER A 87 10.10 -19.21 9.45
CA SER A 87 10.92 -18.02 9.28
C SER A 87 11.57 -17.61 10.61
N GLY A 88 12.71 -16.98 10.52
CA GLY A 88 13.39 -16.39 11.66
C GLY A 88 13.85 -15.00 11.32
N ASP A 89 13.78 -14.08 12.27
CA ASP A 89 14.28 -12.71 12.14
C ASP A 89 15.18 -12.38 13.34
N ALA A 90 16.16 -11.49 13.10
CA ALA A 90 16.99 -10.94 14.16
C ALA A 90 17.44 -9.53 13.77
N SER A 91 17.37 -8.62 14.73
CA SER A 91 17.77 -7.23 14.54
C SER A 91 18.51 -6.67 15.76
N LEU A 92 19.35 -5.68 15.50
CA LEU A 92 20.01 -4.86 16.51
C LEU A 92 19.77 -3.39 16.17
N THR A 93 19.13 -2.67 17.07
CA THR A 93 18.93 -1.22 16.97
C THR A 93 19.78 -0.52 18.01
N LEU A 94 20.48 0.53 17.63
CA LEU A 94 21.25 1.39 18.53
C LEU A 94 20.74 2.82 18.41
N GLY A 95 20.49 3.47 19.54
CA GLY A 95 20.03 4.85 19.64
C GLY A 95 21.06 5.73 20.36
N VAL A 96 21.16 6.99 19.93
CA VAL A 96 21.92 8.02 20.61
C VAL A 96 21.08 9.28 20.66
N ASP A 97 20.77 9.76 21.85
CA ASP A 97 20.01 10.97 22.10
C ASP A 97 20.85 11.97 22.88
N TYR A 98 20.94 13.19 22.37
CA TYR A 98 21.56 14.31 23.03
C TYR A 98 20.50 15.37 23.31
N SER A 99 20.39 15.78 24.55
CA SER A 99 19.51 16.88 24.97
C SER A 99 20.33 18.01 25.56
N GLY A 100 20.17 19.22 24.99
CA GLY A 100 20.81 20.44 25.44
C GLY A 100 19.77 21.53 25.72
N ALA A 101 20.24 22.68 26.23
CA ALA A 101 19.34 23.79 26.62
C ALA A 101 18.48 24.34 25.47
N PHE A 102 18.97 24.29 24.23
CA PHE A 102 18.32 24.88 23.04
C PHE A 102 18.31 23.94 21.83
N THR A 103 18.92 22.78 21.92
CA THR A 103 19.07 21.86 20.79
C THR A 103 19.07 20.43 21.27
N ASP A 104 18.35 19.57 20.55
CA ASP A 104 18.37 18.12 20.73
C ASP A 104 18.87 17.47 19.43
N PHE A 105 19.53 16.32 19.58
CA PHE A 105 19.86 15.43 18.48
C PHE A 105 19.43 14.02 18.84
N SER A 106 18.78 13.35 17.91
CA SER A 106 18.43 11.94 18.03
C SER A 106 18.91 11.19 16.81
N GLY A 107 19.48 10.00 17.02
CA GLY A 107 19.94 9.14 15.96
C GLY A 107 19.65 7.68 16.26
N LYS A 108 19.10 6.94 15.28
CA LYS A 108 18.78 5.53 15.40
C LYS A 108 19.34 4.77 14.20
N ILE A 109 20.13 3.75 14.47
CA ILE A 109 20.66 2.83 13.46
C ILE A 109 20.16 1.41 13.74
N LYS A 110 19.82 0.68 12.66
CA LYS A 110 19.33 -0.72 12.77
C LYS A 110 20.17 -1.62 11.86
N PHE A 111 20.46 -2.80 12.36
CA PHE A 111 21.07 -3.90 11.62
C PHE A 111 20.10 -5.08 11.67
N ASN A 112 19.76 -5.61 10.51
CA ASN A 112 18.91 -6.79 10.37
C ASN A 112 19.40 -7.64 9.18
N GLU A 113 18.75 -8.75 8.91
CA GLU A 113 19.12 -9.63 7.80
C GLU A 113 19.00 -8.94 6.44
N SER A 114 17.98 -8.08 6.25
CA SER A 114 17.74 -7.36 5.01
C SER A 114 18.91 -6.48 4.62
N ILE A 115 19.54 -5.78 5.57
CA ILE A 115 20.72 -4.93 5.32
C ILE A 115 21.91 -5.76 4.82
N PHE A 116 22.07 -6.98 5.36
CA PHE A 116 23.21 -7.84 4.98
C PHE A 116 23.02 -8.56 3.65
N ASN A 117 21.79 -8.64 3.15
CA ASN A 117 21.44 -9.34 1.92
C ASN A 117 21.22 -8.41 0.71
N ASP A 118 21.77 -7.19 0.73
CA ASP A 118 21.62 -6.17 -0.33
C ASP A 118 20.17 -5.67 -0.58
N TYR A 119 19.30 -5.89 0.37
CA TYR A 119 17.99 -5.23 0.31
C TYR A 119 18.15 -3.73 0.59
N ASN A 120 17.36 -2.90 -0.07
CA ASN A 120 17.42 -1.43 -0.04
C ASN A 120 17.01 -0.81 1.31
N GLU A 121 17.33 -1.45 2.43
CA GLU A 121 17.13 -0.86 3.76
C GLU A 121 18.27 0.07 4.16
N ASP A 122 17.92 1.25 4.64
CA ASP A 122 18.89 2.20 5.18
C ASP A 122 19.31 1.78 6.60
N ILE A 123 20.60 1.66 6.84
CA ILE A 123 21.16 1.44 8.18
C ILE A 123 20.71 2.55 9.14
N ILE A 124 20.71 3.81 8.68
CA ILE A 124 20.21 4.95 9.46
C ILE A 124 18.70 4.97 9.37
N GLN A 125 18.03 4.54 10.43
CA GLN A 125 16.57 4.56 10.52
C GLN A 125 16.07 6.00 10.71
N GLU A 126 16.60 6.70 11.68
CA GLU A 126 16.22 8.06 12.02
C GLU A 126 17.46 8.88 12.36
N PHE A 127 17.43 10.17 12.05
CA PHE A 127 18.40 11.14 12.48
C PHE A 127 17.76 12.52 12.47
N THR A 128 17.59 13.13 13.63
CA THR A 128 16.86 14.40 13.80
C THR A 128 17.70 15.39 14.60
N ALA A 129 17.76 16.62 14.11
CA ALA A 129 18.27 17.77 14.85
C ALA A 129 17.11 18.71 15.13
N ARG A 130 16.93 19.11 16.39
CA ARG A 130 15.87 20.00 16.85
C ARG A 130 16.47 21.23 17.50
N ALA A 131 15.89 22.41 17.23
CA ALA A 131 16.28 23.67 17.85
C ALA A 131 15.06 24.41 18.38
N TYR A 132 15.19 24.96 19.59
CA TYR A 132 14.16 25.71 20.28
C TYR A 132 14.49 27.19 20.29
N MET A 133 13.59 28.04 19.81
CA MET A 133 13.75 29.50 19.73
C MET A 133 12.49 30.19 20.25
N GLY A 134 12.35 30.29 21.56
CA GLY A 134 11.15 30.80 22.20
C GLY A 134 9.94 29.94 21.89
N ASN A 135 8.96 30.48 21.19
CA ASN A 135 7.74 29.76 20.80
C ASN A 135 7.90 28.93 19.50
N PHE A 136 9.07 28.99 18.85
CA PHE A 136 9.38 28.24 17.67
C PHE A 136 10.20 26.98 18.02
N GLN A 137 9.84 25.88 17.38
CA GLN A 137 10.62 24.65 17.32
C GLN A 137 10.90 24.34 15.85
N LEU A 138 12.15 24.12 15.52
CA LEU A 138 12.57 23.75 14.17
C LEU A 138 13.26 22.41 14.23
N GLU A 139 12.86 21.51 13.34
CA GLU A 139 13.45 20.19 13.22
C GLU A 139 13.88 19.95 11.78
N ALA A 140 14.99 19.25 11.62
CA ALA A 140 15.49 18.83 10.32
C ALA A 140 16.19 17.48 10.44
N GLY A 141 15.95 16.59 9.49
CA GLY A 141 16.59 15.30 9.46
C GLY A 141 15.76 14.23 8.78
N LYS A 142 16.16 12.98 8.98
CA LYS A 142 15.41 11.80 8.56
C LYS A 142 14.53 11.39 9.73
N MET A 143 13.22 11.64 9.64
CA MET A 143 12.29 11.48 10.76
C MET A 143 10.94 10.94 10.33
N LYS A 144 10.15 10.56 11.31
CA LYS A 144 8.73 10.20 11.19
C LYS A 144 7.89 11.31 11.82
N ILE A 145 6.80 11.67 11.18
CA ILE A 145 5.81 12.61 11.71
C ILE A 145 4.45 11.93 11.61
N VAL A 146 3.67 12.01 12.69
CA VAL A 146 2.31 11.48 12.74
C VAL A 146 1.34 12.65 12.86
N TRP A 147 0.42 12.74 11.91
CA TRP A 147 -0.69 13.67 11.97
C TRP A 147 -1.99 12.91 12.18
N GLY A 148 -2.87 13.49 12.99
CA GLY A 148 -4.16 12.91 13.36
C GLY A 148 -4.25 12.63 14.85
N LYS A 149 -5.43 12.26 15.30
CA LYS A 149 -5.76 11.93 16.69
C LYS A 149 -6.10 10.44 16.89
N GLY A 150 -6.13 9.65 15.83
CA GLY A 150 -6.33 8.21 15.90
C GLY A 150 -5.25 7.50 16.74
N ASP A 151 -5.48 6.26 17.16
CA ASP A 151 -4.48 5.48 17.90
C ASP A 151 -3.79 4.43 17.04
N LYS A 152 -4.58 3.62 16.36
CA LYS A 152 -4.07 2.46 15.61
C LYS A 152 -4.08 2.70 14.11
N VAL A 153 -4.93 3.62 13.64
CA VAL A 153 -5.08 4.00 12.24
C VAL A 153 -5.31 5.50 12.15
N HIS A 154 -4.73 6.13 11.15
CA HIS A 154 -4.90 7.54 10.86
C HIS A 154 -5.27 7.73 9.40
N VAL A 155 -6.14 8.68 9.10
CA VAL A 155 -6.46 9.08 7.73
C VAL A 155 -5.79 10.39 7.33
N LEU A 156 -5.18 11.09 8.28
CA LEU A 156 -4.48 12.37 8.09
C LEU A 156 -2.96 12.23 8.01
N ASP A 157 -2.41 11.06 8.33
CA ASP A 157 -0.98 10.82 8.35
C ASP A 157 -0.44 10.38 6.98
N ASN A 158 -0.06 11.37 6.16
CA ASN A 158 0.26 11.17 4.76
C ASN A 158 1.74 11.37 4.39
N PHE A 159 2.61 11.85 5.30
CA PHE A 159 4.00 12.15 4.96
C PHE A 159 4.86 10.92 4.79
N ASN A 160 4.88 10.07 5.79
CA ASN A 160 5.69 8.87 5.81
C ASN A 160 4.98 7.72 5.10
N SER A 161 5.76 6.93 4.39
CA SER A 161 5.31 5.67 3.79
C SER A 161 5.40 4.54 4.81
N ASN A 162 4.80 3.41 4.50
CA ASN A 162 4.81 2.24 5.35
C ASN A 162 5.70 1.13 4.77
N ASP A 163 6.26 0.34 5.64
CA ASP A 163 6.91 -0.92 5.33
C ASP A 163 5.91 -2.08 5.54
N TYR A 164 5.49 -2.70 4.45
CA TYR A 164 4.60 -3.85 4.44
C TYR A 164 5.34 -5.15 4.08
N THR A 165 6.66 -5.18 4.16
CA THR A 165 7.44 -6.40 3.88
C THR A 165 7.12 -7.51 4.87
N ASP A 166 6.75 -7.17 6.10
CA ASP A 166 6.20 -8.07 7.11
C ASP A 166 4.68 -7.83 7.33
N PHE A 167 3.97 -7.53 6.26
CA PHE A 167 2.53 -7.26 6.25
C PHE A 167 2.16 -6.15 7.24
N ILE A 168 1.15 -6.38 8.09
CA ILE A 168 0.71 -5.42 9.13
C ILE A 168 1.11 -5.86 10.56
N ILE A 169 2.02 -6.84 10.67
CA ILE A 169 2.41 -7.45 11.95
C ILE A 169 3.13 -6.46 12.87
N PRO A 170 4.11 -5.66 12.38
CA PRO A 170 4.68 -4.59 13.21
C PRO A 170 3.65 -3.52 13.53
N ASP A 171 3.79 -2.89 14.67
CA ASP A 171 2.93 -1.78 15.09
C ASP A 171 2.99 -0.61 14.10
N TYR A 172 1.98 0.26 14.16
CA TYR A 172 1.82 1.37 13.22
C TYR A 172 3.09 2.22 13.07
N ILE A 173 3.69 2.64 14.16
CA ILE A 173 4.91 3.47 14.17
C ILE A 173 6.12 2.71 13.62
N ASP A 174 6.24 1.42 13.95
CA ASP A 174 7.37 0.59 13.50
C ASP A 174 7.34 0.36 11.99
N ARG A 175 6.15 0.32 11.39
CA ARG A 175 5.98 0.23 9.93
C ARG A 175 6.30 1.52 9.19
N ARG A 176 6.32 2.68 9.86
CA ARG A 176 6.58 3.96 9.18
C ARG A 176 8.02 4.06 8.73
N LEU A 177 8.25 4.49 7.50
CA LEU A 177 9.56 4.75 6.92
C LEU A 177 9.93 6.21 7.13
N ALA A 178 11.01 6.47 7.86
CA ALA A 178 11.50 7.82 8.04
C ALA A 178 12.06 8.38 6.72
N LEU A 179 11.82 9.67 6.48
CA LEU A 179 12.35 10.36 5.31
C LEU A 179 12.88 11.76 5.68
N PRO A 180 13.77 12.35 4.85
CA PRO A 180 14.27 13.71 5.09
C PRO A 180 13.14 14.73 5.08
N MET A 181 13.06 15.49 6.18
CA MET A 181 12.03 16.51 6.39
C MET A 181 12.62 17.77 7.03
N PHE A 182 11.91 18.86 6.80
CA PHE A 182 11.96 20.07 7.60
C PHE A 182 10.61 20.24 8.28
N HIS A 183 10.61 20.36 9.59
CA HIS A 183 9.41 20.55 10.40
C HIS A 183 9.56 21.81 11.24
N ALA A 184 8.59 22.69 11.17
CA ALA A 184 8.54 23.92 11.95
C ALA A 184 7.24 23.98 12.75
N VAL A 185 7.34 24.25 14.04
CA VAL A 185 6.21 24.38 14.95
C VAL A 185 6.26 25.77 15.56
N TYR A 186 5.11 26.43 15.61
CA TYR A 186 4.92 27.69 16.32
C TYR A 186 3.77 27.56 17.31
N ASN A 187 4.11 27.66 18.58
CA ASN A 187 3.14 27.66 19.68
C ASN A 187 2.70 29.09 19.98
N VAL A 188 1.47 29.41 19.66
CA VAL A 188 0.92 30.74 19.95
C VAL A 188 0.63 30.84 21.44
N PRO A 189 1.16 31.84 22.16
CA PRO A 189 0.84 32.05 23.56
C PRO A 189 -0.65 32.45 23.71
N SER A 190 -1.51 31.48 23.98
CA SER A 190 -2.95 31.68 24.10
C SER A 190 -3.54 30.64 25.06
N GLU A 191 -4.69 30.97 25.65
CA GLU A 191 -5.44 30.04 26.52
C GLU A 191 -5.96 28.80 25.74
N SER A 192 -6.08 28.91 24.42
CA SER A 192 -6.56 27.81 23.55
C SER A 192 -5.45 26.87 23.08
N CYS A 193 -4.22 27.00 23.59
CA CYS A 193 -3.07 26.18 23.17
C CYS A 193 -2.92 26.10 21.64
N PHE A 194 -3.10 27.24 20.96
CA PHE A 194 -3.08 27.27 19.50
C PHE A 194 -1.67 27.00 18.97
N ARG A 195 -1.54 25.97 18.13
CA ARG A 195 -0.29 25.50 17.52
C ARG A 195 -0.41 25.50 16.00
N LEU A 196 0.63 25.95 15.33
CA LEU A 196 0.79 25.87 13.89
C LEU A 196 1.99 24.98 13.57
N GLU A 197 1.83 24.09 12.60
CA GLU A 197 2.87 23.22 12.10
C GLU A 197 3.02 23.37 10.59
N ALA A 198 4.24 23.31 10.11
CA ALA A 198 4.58 23.26 8.70
C ALA A 198 5.61 22.16 8.46
N VAL A 199 5.36 21.31 7.49
CA VAL A 199 6.24 20.20 7.11
C VAL A 199 6.57 20.31 5.64
N TYR A 200 7.83 20.05 5.30
CA TYR A 200 8.30 19.95 3.92
C TYR A 200 9.26 18.78 3.77
N THR A 201 9.05 17.98 2.72
CA THR A 201 9.98 16.91 2.32
C THR A 201 10.42 17.13 0.87
N PRO A 202 11.74 17.04 0.57
CA PRO A 202 12.27 17.34 -0.77
C PRO A 202 11.90 16.28 -1.83
N TYR A 203 11.46 15.11 -1.41
CA TYR A 203 11.02 13.99 -2.25
C TYR A 203 10.12 13.05 -1.45
N MET A 204 9.50 12.10 -2.12
CA MET A 204 8.74 11.04 -1.44
C MET A 204 9.48 9.71 -1.44
N VAL A 205 9.08 8.83 -0.54
CA VAL A 205 9.38 7.41 -0.55
C VAL A 205 8.06 6.67 -0.78
N ALA A 206 8.06 5.61 -1.56
CA ALA A 206 6.89 4.76 -1.75
C ALA A 206 6.71 3.79 -0.59
N ASP A 207 5.51 3.23 -0.43
CA ASP A 207 5.31 2.09 0.46
C ASP A 207 6.20 0.94 0.00
N ARG A 208 6.83 0.27 0.96
CA ARG A 208 7.66 -0.90 0.70
C ARG A 208 6.79 -2.14 0.80
N LEU A 209 6.65 -2.86 -0.30
CA LEU A 209 5.91 -4.12 -0.38
C LEU A 209 6.89 -5.29 -0.43
N ALA A 210 6.48 -6.46 0.04
CA ALA A 210 7.28 -7.66 -0.11
C ALA A 210 7.42 -8.01 -1.61
N SER A 211 8.67 -8.12 -2.08
CA SER A 211 8.97 -8.49 -3.48
C SER A 211 8.88 -10.00 -3.71
N ASP A 212 9.03 -10.77 -2.65
CA ASP A 212 8.99 -12.23 -2.65
C ASP A 212 8.43 -12.78 -1.34
N GLY A 213 8.37 -14.09 -1.22
CA GLY A 213 7.92 -14.76 -0.01
C GLY A 213 6.41 -14.69 0.24
N MET A 214 6.03 -14.99 1.48
CA MET A 214 4.63 -15.19 1.86
C MET A 214 3.78 -13.93 1.84
N TRP A 215 4.38 -12.77 2.06
CA TRP A 215 3.66 -11.49 2.16
C TRP A 215 3.62 -10.72 0.84
N LYS A 216 4.14 -11.31 -0.26
CA LYS A 216 4.06 -10.70 -1.57
C LYS A 216 2.60 -10.50 -1.98
N PRO A 217 2.18 -9.27 -2.36
CA PRO A 217 0.82 -9.01 -2.82
C PRO A 217 0.50 -9.79 -4.11
N ALA A 218 -0.69 -10.36 -4.19
CA ALA A 218 -1.15 -11.10 -5.37
C ALA A 218 -1.14 -10.23 -6.64
N ALA A 219 -1.50 -8.96 -6.53
CA ALA A 219 -1.46 -8.00 -7.63
C ALA A 219 -0.05 -7.85 -8.24
N MET A 220 1.00 -7.86 -7.41
CA MET A 220 2.39 -7.82 -7.91
C MET A 220 2.74 -9.09 -8.67
N SER A 221 2.37 -10.26 -8.16
CA SER A 221 2.62 -11.54 -8.84
C SER A 221 1.87 -11.61 -10.17
N SER A 222 0.63 -11.13 -10.21
CA SER A 222 -0.17 -11.06 -11.43
C SER A 222 0.44 -10.11 -12.44
N LEU A 223 0.87 -8.92 -12.02
CA LEU A 223 1.55 -7.94 -12.87
C LEU A 223 2.83 -8.50 -13.47
N GLU A 224 3.69 -9.12 -12.66
CA GLU A 224 4.94 -9.75 -13.13
C GLU A 224 4.68 -10.86 -14.14
N THR A 225 3.72 -11.75 -13.86
CA THR A 225 3.32 -12.81 -14.78
C THR A 225 2.83 -12.23 -16.10
N PHE A 226 2.00 -11.20 -16.04
CA PHE A 226 1.45 -10.55 -17.22
C PHE A 226 2.53 -9.88 -18.05
N VAL A 227 3.42 -9.12 -17.44
CA VAL A 227 4.55 -8.46 -18.10
C VAL A 227 5.51 -9.49 -18.71
N THR A 228 5.81 -10.55 -17.98
CA THR A 228 6.65 -11.65 -18.48
C THR A 228 6.04 -12.30 -19.73
N ASN A 229 4.73 -12.55 -19.74
CA ASN A 229 4.05 -13.11 -20.90
C ASN A 229 4.12 -12.18 -22.12
N ILE A 230 4.01 -10.86 -21.92
CA ILE A 230 4.18 -9.87 -23.01
C ILE A 230 5.61 -9.93 -23.57
N GLU A 231 6.62 -9.91 -22.69
CA GLU A 231 8.02 -9.97 -23.11
C GLU A 231 8.34 -11.29 -23.84
N MET A 232 7.81 -12.41 -23.37
CA MET A 232 7.94 -13.69 -24.08
C MET A 232 7.26 -13.67 -25.45
N GLY A 233 6.11 -13.00 -25.56
CA GLY A 233 5.44 -12.75 -26.85
C GLY A 233 6.30 -11.89 -27.80
N LYS A 234 6.93 -10.82 -27.30
CA LYS A 234 7.87 -9.99 -28.07
C LYS A 234 9.07 -10.83 -28.54
N ILE A 235 9.69 -11.62 -27.65
CA ILE A 235 10.82 -12.49 -27.99
C ILE A 235 10.45 -13.43 -29.12
N SER A 236 9.31 -14.12 -29.01
CA SER A 236 8.87 -15.09 -30.03
C SER A 236 8.57 -14.42 -31.37
N SER A 237 8.06 -13.18 -31.38
CA SER A 237 7.75 -12.44 -32.60
C SER A 237 8.98 -11.87 -33.32
N THR A 238 10.11 -11.72 -32.63
CA THR A 238 11.34 -11.15 -33.17
C THR A 238 12.35 -12.20 -33.64
N ILE A 239 12.12 -13.48 -33.35
CA ILE A 239 12.93 -14.59 -33.89
C ILE A 239 12.60 -14.76 -35.38
N ASP A 240 13.62 -14.78 -36.24
CA ASP A 240 13.43 -15.07 -37.64
C ASP A 240 12.94 -16.51 -37.83
N PRO A 241 11.72 -16.74 -38.34
CA PRO A 241 11.17 -18.08 -38.48
C PRO A 241 11.91 -18.95 -39.51
N MET A 242 12.70 -18.34 -40.41
CA MET A 242 13.47 -19.10 -41.43
C MET A 242 14.86 -19.49 -40.96
N THR A 243 15.52 -18.67 -40.16
CA THR A 243 16.92 -18.88 -39.74
C THR A 243 17.06 -19.19 -38.27
N GLY A 244 16.02 -18.98 -37.46
CA GLY A 244 16.09 -19.01 -35.99
C GLY A 244 17.00 -17.92 -35.42
N GLY A 245 17.30 -16.88 -36.21
CA GLY A 245 18.23 -15.83 -35.82
C GLY A 245 17.68 -14.93 -34.69
N VAL A 246 18.55 -14.60 -33.75
CA VAL A 246 18.25 -13.73 -32.62
C VAL A 246 18.66 -12.31 -32.98
N SER A 247 17.68 -11.39 -33.02
CA SER A 247 17.91 -9.97 -33.29
C SER A 247 18.33 -9.21 -32.02
N GLN A 248 18.85 -7.98 -32.18
CA GLN A 248 19.12 -7.09 -31.04
C GLN A 248 17.84 -6.77 -30.25
N ALA A 249 16.70 -6.70 -30.91
CA ALA A 249 15.40 -6.53 -30.24
C ALA A 249 15.03 -7.75 -29.38
N THR A 250 15.32 -8.96 -29.86
CA THR A 250 15.13 -10.20 -29.09
C THR A 250 16.01 -10.22 -27.84
N ILE A 251 17.26 -9.79 -27.96
CA ILE A 251 18.19 -9.72 -26.82
C ILE A 251 17.70 -8.69 -25.80
N ALA A 252 17.22 -7.52 -26.25
CA ALA A 252 16.69 -6.51 -25.37
C ALA A 252 15.46 -7.02 -24.58
N ALA A 253 14.49 -7.62 -25.27
CA ALA A 253 13.30 -8.20 -24.63
C ALA A 253 13.64 -9.33 -23.65
N LEU A 254 14.64 -10.17 -23.99
CA LEU A 254 15.11 -11.22 -23.08
C LEU A 254 15.74 -10.63 -21.80
N ASN A 255 16.53 -9.56 -21.92
CA ASN A 255 17.12 -8.88 -20.77
C ASN A 255 16.04 -8.25 -19.86
N GLU A 256 15.04 -7.61 -20.47
CA GLU A 256 13.90 -7.06 -19.72
C GLU A 256 13.12 -8.16 -18.98
N ALA A 257 12.79 -9.26 -19.66
CA ALA A 257 12.10 -10.39 -19.05
C ALA A 257 12.93 -11.02 -17.91
N THR A 258 14.25 -11.10 -18.08
CA THR A 258 15.15 -11.64 -17.05
C THR A 258 15.21 -10.71 -15.83
N ALA A 259 15.25 -9.39 -16.03
CA ALA A 259 15.24 -8.42 -14.95
C ALA A 259 13.93 -8.49 -14.14
N LEU A 260 12.79 -8.57 -14.83
CA LEU A 260 11.47 -8.73 -14.20
C LEU A 260 11.34 -10.02 -13.40
N GLN A 261 11.83 -11.15 -13.93
CA GLN A 261 11.88 -12.41 -13.20
C GLN A 261 12.79 -12.34 -11.97
N GLY A 262 13.82 -11.51 -12.01
CA GLY A 262 14.69 -11.21 -10.88
C GLY A 262 14.10 -10.22 -9.87
N GLY A 263 12.85 -9.75 -10.08
CA GLY A 263 12.17 -8.79 -9.22
C GLY A 263 12.52 -7.32 -9.50
N ASP A 264 13.28 -7.02 -10.56
CA ASP A 264 13.58 -5.63 -10.96
C ASP A 264 12.40 -5.05 -11.76
N GLN A 265 11.53 -4.33 -11.06
CA GLN A 265 10.38 -3.62 -11.64
C GLN A 265 10.71 -2.20 -12.11
N SER A 266 11.98 -1.78 -12.04
CA SER A 266 12.38 -0.40 -12.35
C SER A 266 12.02 0.03 -13.78
N ILE A 267 11.96 -0.91 -14.72
CA ILE A 267 11.57 -0.67 -16.12
C ILE A 267 10.11 -0.24 -16.28
N LEU A 268 9.25 -0.54 -15.30
CA LEU A 268 7.84 -0.17 -15.30
C LEU A 268 7.61 1.27 -14.81
N TYR A 269 8.57 1.83 -14.07
CA TYR A 269 8.44 3.18 -13.49
C TYR A 269 9.05 4.23 -14.41
N LYS A 270 8.26 5.25 -14.75
CA LYS A 270 8.72 6.41 -15.54
C LYS A 270 9.41 7.47 -14.70
N ASP A 271 8.95 7.65 -13.48
CA ASP A 271 9.31 8.80 -12.66
C ASP A 271 10.33 8.43 -11.59
N ASN A 272 11.32 9.30 -11.42
CA ASN A 272 12.20 9.24 -10.27
C ASN A 272 11.52 9.95 -9.08
N ILE A 273 10.95 9.18 -8.15
CA ILE A 273 10.27 9.70 -6.95
C ILE A 273 11.22 10.40 -5.97
N LYS A 274 12.53 10.14 -6.05
CA LYS A 274 13.57 10.84 -5.27
C LYS A 274 13.96 12.16 -5.95
N SER A 275 13.02 12.90 -6.49
CA SER A 275 13.21 14.19 -7.16
C SER A 275 12.27 15.24 -6.58
N ILE A 276 12.61 16.53 -6.77
CA ILE A 276 11.82 17.66 -6.27
C ILE A 276 10.39 17.71 -6.86
N LYS A 277 10.16 17.06 -7.99
CA LYS A 277 8.82 16.88 -8.56
C LYS A 277 7.87 16.17 -7.59
N PHE A 278 8.42 15.29 -6.76
CA PHE A 278 7.69 14.50 -5.75
C PHE A 278 7.89 15.05 -4.33
N SER A 279 8.23 16.34 -4.20
CA SER A 279 8.26 16.99 -2.89
C SER A 279 6.86 16.99 -2.27
N GLN A 280 6.83 16.99 -0.94
CA GLN A 280 5.60 17.02 -0.17
C GLN A 280 5.62 18.22 0.76
N ALA A 281 4.46 18.79 1.02
CA ALA A 281 4.31 19.91 1.94
C ALA A 281 2.99 19.79 2.69
N GLY A 282 2.95 20.31 3.90
CA GLY A 282 1.72 20.37 4.66
C GLY A 282 1.73 21.44 5.74
N LEU A 283 0.54 21.83 6.10
CA LEU A 283 0.23 22.77 7.18
C LEU A 283 -0.83 22.16 8.10
N ARG A 284 -0.64 22.28 9.39
CA ARG A 284 -1.60 21.83 10.41
C ARG A 284 -1.77 22.93 11.45
N SER A 285 -2.98 23.14 11.91
CA SER A 285 -3.29 23.98 13.06
C SER A 285 -4.10 23.17 14.07
N THR A 286 -3.71 23.21 15.32
CA THR A 286 -4.44 22.56 16.42
C THR A 286 -4.75 23.54 17.52
N TRP A 287 -5.86 23.33 18.23
CA TRP A 287 -6.27 24.16 19.37
C TRP A 287 -7.22 23.41 20.28
N THR A 288 -7.26 23.81 21.53
CA THR A 288 -8.13 23.25 22.58
C THR A 288 -9.23 24.24 22.94
N LEU A 289 -10.48 23.81 22.89
CA LEU A 289 -11.64 24.59 23.31
C LEU A 289 -12.34 23.89 24.49
N GLY A 290 -11.98 24.28 25.69
CA GLY A 290 -12.46 23.62 26.92
C GLY A 290 -11.87 22.22 27.04
N SER A 291 -12.69 21.18 26.87
CA SER A 291 -12.26 19.77 26.89
C SER A 291 -12.17 19.15 25.50
N VAL A 292 -12.26 19.95 24.44
CA VAL A 292 -12.27 19.47 23.07
C VAL A 292 -11.02 19.95 22.36
N ASP A 293 -10.23 19.01 21.87
CA ASP A 293 -9.11 19.27 20.98
C ASP A 293 -9.57 19.18 19.53
N LEU A 294 -9.18 20.18 18.75
CA LEU A 294 -9.55 20.32 17.35
C LEU A 294 -8.29 20.50 16.49
N GLY A 295 -8.34 20.06 15.25
CA GLY A 295 -7.29 20.32 14.29
C GLY A 295 -7.83 20.44 12.86
N LEU A 296 -7.12 21.25 12.07
CA LEU A 296 -7.29 21.37 10.63
C LEU A 296 -5.93 21.16 9.98
N SER A 297 -5.91 20.37 8.92
CA SER A 297 -4.68 20.09 8.18
C SER A 297 -4.88 20.18 6.67
N TYR A 298 -3.79 20.49 5.99
CA TYR A 298 -3.67 20.40 4.55
C TYR A 298 -2.36 19.70 4.20
N TYR A 299 -2.44 18.71 3.34
CA TYR A 299 -1.30 17.98 2.79
C TYR A 299 -1.31 18.08 1.27
N TYR A 300 -0.13 18.24 0.69
CA TYR A 300 0.14 18.17 -0.73
C TYR A 300 1.28 17.16 -0.97
N GLY A 301 1.05 16.19 -1.82
CA GLY A 301 2.04 15.18 -2.16
C GLY A 301 1.49 14.19 -3.19
N HIS A 302 1.75 12.91 -2.98
CA HIS A 302 1.35 11.83 -3.88
C HIS A 302 0.90 10.61 -3.06
N TYR A 303 0.09 9.75 -3.67
CA TYR A 303 -0.16 8.41 -3.13
C TYR A 303 1.16 7.66 -2.94
N LYS A 304 1.22 6.80 -1.92
CA LYS A 304 2.44 6.04 -1.60
C LYS A 304 2.51 4.69 -2.30
N GLN A 305 1.38 4.20 -2.77
CA GLN A 305 1.30 3.01 -3.63
C GLN A 305 1.18 3.44 -5.09
N PRO A 306 1.81 2.70 -6.01
CA PRO A 306 1.76 3.04 -7.42
C PRO A 306 0.41 2.65 -8.03
N SER A 307 -0.08 3.48 -8.94
CA SER A 307 -1.15 3.16 -9.87
C SER A 307 -0.57 2.62 -11.17
N ALA A 308 -1.31 1.75 -11.85
CA ALA A 308 -0.90 1.19 -13.13
C ALA A 308 -1.69 1.83 -14.27
N ASN A 309 -1.02 2.56 -15.16
CA ASN A 309 -1.62 2.92 -16.44
C ASN A 309 -1.42 1.78 -17.43
N ILE A 310 -2.49 1.07 -17.71
CA ILE A 310 -2.52 -0.07 -18.62
C ILE A 310 -3.23 0.24 -19.94
N ALA A 311 -3.41 1.53 -20.29
CA ALA A 311 -4.10 1.94 -21.51
C ALA A 311 -3.56 1.23 -22.76
N ASN A 312 -2.23 1.14 -22.88
CA ASN A 312 -1.59 0.43 -24.00
C ASN A 312 -1.88 -1.08 -23.99
N MET A 313 -2.08 -1.66 -22.79
CA MET A 313 -2.33 -3.09 -22.62
C MET A 313 -3.79 -3.43 -22.84
N VAL A 314 -4.72 -2.56 -22.44
CA VAL A 314 -6.16 -2.73 -22.70
C VAL A 314 -6.39 -2.89 -24.21
N GLY A 315 -5.76 -2.04 -25.03
CA GLY A 315 -5.80 -2.19 -26.48
C GLY A 315 -5.27 -3.55 -26.96
N TYR A 316 -4.19 -4.06 -26.34
CA TYR A 316 -3.61 -5.36 -26.67
C TYR A 316 -4.48 -6.53 -26.21
N VAL A 317 -4.88 -6.56 -24.95
CA VAL A 317 -5.65 -7.67 -24.34
C VAL A 317 -7.06 -7.71 -24.92
N ALA A 318 -7.70 -6.56 -25.09
CA ALA A 318 -9.05 -6.46 -25.59
C ALA A 318 -9.15 -6.58 -27.13
N THR A 319 -8.04 -6.50 -27.86
CA THR A 319 -8.07 -6.53 -29.32
C THR A 319 -8.86 -7.70 -29.91
N PRO A 320 -8.70 -8.97 -29.49
CA PRO A 320 -9.50 -10.07 -30.02
C PRO A 320 -11.00 -9.94 -29.73
N VAL A 321 -11.35 -9.52 -28.51
CA VAL A 321 -12.74 -9.32 -28.08
C VAL A 321 -13.35 -8.13 -28.79
N VAL A 322 -12.60 -7.02 -28.87
CA VAL A 322 -13.03 -5.81 -29.54
C VAL A 322 -13.23 -6.07 -31.04
N LYS A 323 -12.30 -6.76 -31.71
CA LYS A 323 -12.43 -7.15 -33.10
C LYS A 323 -13.72 -7.94 -33.35
N ALA A 324 -13.99 -8.93 -32.51
CA ALA A 324 -15.22 -9.73 -32.61
C ALA A 324 -16.48 -8.87 -32.41
N ASN A 325 -16.50 -8.02 -31.38
CA ASN A 325 -17.64 -7.13 -31.07
C ASN A 325 -17.86 -6.08 -32.15
N VAL A 326 -16.79 -5.43 -32.64
CA VAL A 326 -16.84 -4.44 -33.72
C VAL A 326 -17.40 -5.08 -34.97
N PHE A 327 -16.85 -6.23 -35.35
CA PHE A 327 -17.34 -6.91 -36.54
C PHE A 327 -18.80 -7.37 -36.41
N SER A 328 -19.19 -7.91 -35.24
CA SER A 328 -20.58 -8.29 -34.95
C SER A 328 -21.53 -7.09 -35.04
N SER A 329 -21.17 -5.94 -34.46
CA SER A 329 -21.96 -4.71 -34.52
C SER A 329 -22.07 -4.16 -35.93
N TYR A 330 -20.96 -4.13 -36.67
CA TYR A 330 -20.94 -3.75 -38.06
C TYR A 330 -21.83 -4.66 -38.91
N LYS A 331 -21.70 -5.99 -38.75
CA LYS A 331 -22.51 -6.99 -39.43
C LYS A 331 -24.00 -6.79 -39.16
N ALA A 332 -24.39 -6.56 -37.91
CA ALA A 332 -25.79 -6.29 -37.55
C ALA A 332 -26.34 -5.04 -38.25
N GLN A 333 -25.52 -3.97 -38.40
CA GLN A 333 -25.92 -2.76 -39.11
C GLN A 333 -26.12 -3.01 -40.63
N VAL A 334 -25.19 -3.74 -41.23
CA VAL A 334 -25.30 -4.14 -42.64
C VAL A 334 -26.57 -4.95 -42.86
N VAL A 335 -26.81 -5.96 -42.03
CA VAL A 335 -28.00 -6.83 -42.08
C VAL A 335 -29.29 -6.02 -41.95
N ALA A 336 -29.34 -5.11 -40.97
CA ALA A 336 -30.51 -4.24 -40.76
C ALA A 336 -30.77 -3.33 -42.00
N GLY A 337 -29.71 -2.73 -42.51
CA GLY A 337 -29.79 -1.88 -43.71
C GLY A 337 -30.27 -2.63 -44.95
N VAL A 338 -29.75 -3.82 -45.20
CA VAL A 338 -30.12 -4.67 -46.31
C VAL A 338 -31.57 -5.18 -46.19
N ARG A 339 -31.98 -5.60 -45.00
CA ARG A 339 -33.39 -5.99 -44.77
C ARG A 339 -34.34 -4.83 -45.00
N ALA A 340 -34.00 -3.64 -44.53
CA ALA A 340 -34.81 -2.43 -44.79
C ALA A 340 -34.90 -2.10 -46.28
N ALA A 341 -33.78 -2.14 -46.99
CA ALA A 341 -33.72 -1.85 -48.43
C ALA A 341 -34.48 -2.88 -49.28
N THR A 342 -34.53 -4.12 -48.84
CA THR A 342 -35.24 -5.22 -49.55
C THR A 342 -36.69 -5.41 -49.11
N GLY A 343 -37.25 -4.51 -48.30
CA GLY A 343 -38.60 -4.61 -47.76
C GLY A 343 -38.84 -5.85 -46.91
N ASN A 344 -37.81 -6.28 -46.16
CA ASN A 344 -37.82 -7.49 -45.34
C ASN A 344 -38.00 -8.84 -46.08
N THR A 345 -37.80 -8.86 -47.37
CA THR A 345 -37.89 -10.11 -48.15
C THR A 345 -36.86 -11.17 -47.69
N LEU A 346 -35.80 -10.72 -47.02
CA LEU A 346 -34.74 -11.58 -46.47
C LEU A 346 -34.96 -11.95 -44.98
N ALA A 347 -36.16 -11.72 -44.43
CA ALA A 347 -36.44 -11.97 -43.00
C ALA A 347 -36.34 -13.44 -42.60
N ILE A 348 -36.47 -14.38 -43.54
CA ILE A 348 -36.36 -15.83 -43.29
C ILE A 348 -34.93 -16.35 -43.20
N TYR A 349 -33.95 -15.52 -43.59
CA TYR A 349 -32.53 -15.89 -43.57
C TYR A 349 -31.85 -15.46 -42.27
N THR A 350 -30.82 -16.21 -41.85
CA THR A 350 -29.99 -15.81 -40.72
C THR A 350 -29.22 -14.54 -41.03
N ASP A 351 -28.74 -13.86 -40.00
CA ASP A 351 -27.92 -12.66 -40.14
C ASP A 351 -26.64 -12.95 -40.93
N ASP A 352 -26.05 -14.13 -40.77
CA ASP A 352 -24.89 -14.57 -41.55
C ASP A 352 -25.20 -14.66 -43.03
N GLN A 353 -26.28 -15.31 -43.38
CA GLN A 353 -26.72 -15.46 -44.77
C GLN A 353 -27.04 -14.12 -45.44
N VAL A 354 -27.65 -13.19 -44.69
CA VAL A 354 -27.97 -11.85 -45.19
C VAL A 354 -26.70 -11.05 -45.40
N TYR A 355 -25.75 -11.15 -44.48
CA TYR A 355 -24.46 -10.48 -44.58
C TYR A 355 -23.66 -11.03 -45.79
N ASP A 356 -23.56 -12.35 -45.94
CA ASP A 356 -22.86 -12.98 -47.06
C ASP A 356 -23.48 -12.60 -48.42
N TYR A 357 -24.81 -12.56 -48.46
CA TYR A 357 -25.52 -12.05 -49.64
C TYR A 357 -25.16 -10.59 -49.93
N ALA A 358 -25.16 -9.73 -48.93
CA ALA A 358 -24.84 -8.33 -49.05
C ALA A 358 -23.39 -8.12 -49.53
N TYR A 359 -22.45 -8.86 -48.95
CA TYR A 359 -21.04 -8.83 -49.32
C TYR A 359 -20.82 -9.27 -50.76
N ALA A 360 -21.50 -10.34 -51.20
CA ALA A 360 -21.39 -10.82 -52.58
C ALA A 360 -22.04 -9.86 -53.60
N ASN A 361 -23.07 -9.09 -53.22
CA ASN A 361 -23.86 -8.25 -54.08
C ASN A 361 -23.69 -6.74 -53.83
N GLN A 362 -22.61 -6.32 -53.17
CA GLN A 362 -22.39 -4.93 -52.76
C GLN A 362 -22.49 -3.91 -53.92
N ALA A 363 -22.04 -4.27 -55.12
CA ALA A 363 -22.11 -3.40 -56.28
C ALA A 363 -23.58 -3.11 -56.71
N SER A 364 -24.46 -4.10 -56.64
CA SER A 364 -25.88 -3.94 -56.96
C SER A 364 -26.66 -3.24 -55.84
N LEU A 365 -26.16 -3.31 -54.60
CA LEU A 365 -26.71 -2.59 -53.44
C LEU A 365 -26.22 -1.13 -53.36
N GLY A 366 -25.24 -0.75 -54.21
CA GLY A 366 -24.63 0.58 -54.19
C GLY A 366 -23.92 0.91 -52.87
N GLN A 367 -23.48 -0.10 -52.13
CA GLN A 367 -22.83 0.05 -50.84
C GLN A 367 -21.52 -0.73 -50.84
N THR A 368 -20.51 -0.17 -50.20
CA THR A 368 -19.28 -0.91 -49.90
C THR A 368 -19.46 -1.66 -48.58
N ILE A 369 -19.30 -2.98 -48.65
CA ILE A 369 -19.40 -3.85 -47.47
C ILE A 369 -18.01 -4.44 -47.19
N TYR A 370 -17.53 -4.27 -46.00
CA TYR A 370 -16.17 -4.65 -45.60
C TYR A 370 -16.15 -6.08 -45.02
N SER A 371 -15.18 -6.86 -45.43
CA SER A 371 -14.91 -8.17 -44.81
C SER A 371 -14.39 -7.99 -43.36
N GLN A 372 -14.46 -9.06 -42.56
CA GLN A 372 -13.90 -9.04 -41.22
C GLN A 372 -12.44 -8.58 -41.22
N ALA A 373 -11.60 -9.11 -42.10
CA ALA A 373 -10.20 -8.71 -42.23
C ALA A 373 -10.00 -7.22 -42.49
N GLN A 374 -10.89 -6.60 -43.27
CA GLN A 374 -10.83 -5.16 -43.53
C GLN A 374 -11.28 -4.34 -42.32
N VAL A 375 -12.28 -4.80 -41.59
CA VAL A 375 -12.74 -4.17 -40.34
C VAL A 375 -11.64 -4.27 -39.29
N ASP A 376 -11.03 -5.45 -39.14
CA ASP A 376 -9.92 -5.67 -38.21
C ASP A 376 -8.71 -4.77 -38.55
N ALA A 377 -8.36 -4.65 -39.82
CA ALA A 377 -7.24 -3.79 -40.23
C ALA A 377 -7.54 -2.29 -39.99
N ALA A 378 -8.79 -1.84 -40.17
CA ALA A 378 -9.18 -0.48 -39.85
C ALA A 378 -9.14 -0.20 -38.36
N LEU A 379 -9.52 -1.18 -37.54
CA LEU A 379 -9.44 -1.09 -36.09
C LEU A 379 -7.96 -1.04 -35.61
N ASP A 380 -7.10 -1.91 -36.14
CA ASP A 380 -5.67 -1.89 -35.82
C ASP A 380 -5.03 -0.54 -36.17
N ALA A 381 -5.38 0.03 -37.31
CA ALA A 381 -4.91 1.37 -37.72
C ALA A 381 -5.42 2.47 -36.76
N SER A 382 -6.66 2.37 -36.29
CA SER A 382 -7.24 3.31 -35.34
C SER A 382 -6.62 3.19 -33.95
N LEU A 383 -6.40 1.96 -33.46
CA LEU A 383 -5.70 1.71 -32.22
C LEU A 383 -4.28 2.30 -32.25
N ALA A 384 -3.54 2.04 -33.34
CA ALA A 384 -2.20 2.59 -33.53
C ALA A 384 -2.19 4.12 -33.56
N ALA A 385 -3.16 4.75 -34.21
CA ALA A 385 -3.30 6.21 -34.26
C ALA A 385 -3.57 6.83 -32.86
N ASN A 386 -4.20 6.08 -31.97
CA ASN A 386 -4.45 6.48 -30.59
C ASN A 386 -3.36 6.03 -29.61
N GLY A 387 -2.23 5.53 -30.09
CA GLY A 387 -1.10 5.13 -29.26
C GLY A 387 -1.17 3.69 -28.70
N TYR A 388 -2.20 2.92 -29.06
CA TYR A 388 -2.35 1.51 -28.69
C TYR A 388 -1.60 0.61 -29.67
N THR A 389 -0.28 0.52 -29.52
CA THR A 389 0.53 -0.37 -30.36
C THR A 389 0.94 -1.61 -29.58
N LEU A 390 0.86 -2.78 -30.23
CA LEU A 390 1.27 -4.07 -29.66
C LEU A 390 2.74 -4.10 -29.21
N SER A 391 3.59 -3.23 -29.77
CA SER A 391 5.01 -3.18 -29.47
C SER A 391 5.39 -2.43 -28.19
N ASN A 392 4.46 -1.70 -27.55
CA ASN A 392 4.71 -0.88 -26.37
C ASN A 392 3.76 -1.24 -25.20
N ALA A 393 3.37 -2.49 -25.12
CA ALA A 393 2.29 -2.95 -24.25
C ALA A 393 2.69 -3.19 -22.80
N LEU A 394 3.77 -2.61 -22.30
CA LEU A 394 4.09 -2.68 -20.88
C LEU A 394 3.26 -1.68 -20.08
N PRO A 395 2.76 -2.06 -18.90
CA PRO A 395 2.11 -1.14 -18.00
C PRO A 395 3.11 -0.07 -17.54
N GLN A 396 2.61 1.09 -17.23
CA GLN A 396 3.41 2.17 -16.66
C GLN A 396 2.94 2.41 -15.24
N LEU A 397 3.86 2.20 -14.30
CA LEU A 397 3.61 2.50 -12.90
C LEU A 397 3.98 3.97 -12.61
N TYR A 398 3.12 4.65 -11.88
CA TYR A 398 3.28 6.05 -11.50
C TYR A 398 2.59 6.30 -10.17
N TYR A 399 2.80 7.48 -9.60
CA TYR A 399 2.24 7.87 -8.33
C TYR A 399 1.36 9.10 -8.52
N ASP A 400 0.06 8.95 -8.29
CA ASP A 400 -0.90 10.01 -8.43
C ASP A 400 -0.67 11.14 -7.45
N GLN A 401 -0.89 12.37 -7.92
CA GLN A 401 -0.87 13.53 -7.05
C GLN A 401 -2.07 13.49 -6.10
N LEU A 402 -1.80 13.78 -4.83
CA LEU A 402 -2.79 13.78 -3.77
C LEU A 402 -2.72 15.08 -2.97
N GLN A 403 -3.89 15.67 -2.74
CA GLN A 403 -4.09 16.73 -1.77
C GLN A 403 -5.09 16.25 -0.72
N VAL A 404 -4.81 16.47 0.55
CA VAL A 404 -5.69 16.05 1.64
C VAL A 404 -6.08 17.26 2.47
N PHE A 405 -7.38 17.46 2.62
CA PHE A 405 -7.95 18.43 3.56
C PHE A 405 -8.49 17.66 4.76
N GLY A 406 -7.90 17.90 5.92
CA GLY A 406 -8.14 17.13 7.13
C GLY A 406 -8.83 17.93 8.22
N PHE A 407 -9.69 17.24 8.94
CA PHE A 407 -10.28 17.68 10.20
C PHE A 407 -10.11 16.58 11.24
N GLU A 408 -9.74 16.96 12.46
CA GLU A 408 -9.58 16.05 13.59
C GLU A 408 -10.20 16.61 14.85
N ILE A 409 -10.70 15.72 15.68
CA ILE A 409 -11.31 16.05 16.98
C ILE A 409 -10.98 14.97 18.00
N ALA A 410 -10.65 15.39 19.23
CA ALA A 410 -10.58 14.50 20.37
C ALA A 410 -11.26 15.12 21.59
N THR A 411 -11.95 14.30 22.38
CA THR A 411 -12.62 14.75 23.61
C THR A 411 -12.93 13.57 24.53
N VAL A 412 -13.14 13.87 25.81
CA VAL A 412 -13.57 12.88 26.80
C VAL A 412 -15.07 12.96 26.98
N ILE A 413 -15.78 11.85 26.77
CA ILE A 413 -17.23 11.72 26.95
C ILE A 413 -17.51 10.67 28.01
N GLY A 414 -17.79 11.11 29.24
CA GLY A 414 -17.94 10.21 30.38
C GLY A 414 -16.65 9.41 30.65
N PRO A 415 -16.66 8.07 30.58
CA PRO A 415 -15.47 7.26 30.78
C PRO A 415 -14.68 7.00 29.47
N PHE A 416 -15.15 7.51 28.33
CA PHE A 416 -14.58 7.25 27.03
C PHE A 416 -13.69 8.40 26.58
N ASN A 417 -12.45 8.10 26.22
CA ASN A 417 -11.60 8.99 25.44
C ASN A 417 -11.98 8.78 23.96
N THR A 418 -12.57 9.80 23.34
CA THR A 418 -13.11 9.69 21.98
C THR A 418 -12.31 10.54 21.01
N ARG A 419 -12.17 10.07 19.79
CA ARG A 419 -11.45 10.75 18.71
C ARG A 419 -12.07 10.46 17.36
N ALA A 420 -11.90 11.38 16.43
CA ALA A 420 -12.29 11.16 15.04
C ALA A 420 -11.46 12.03 14.09
N GLU A 421 -11.28 11.51 12.90
CA GLU A 421 -10.60 12.16 11.77
C GLU A 421 -11.47 12.06 10.52
N VAL A 422 -11.43 13.10 9.69
CA VAL A 422 -12.04 13.10 8.35
C VAL A 422 -11.05 13.71 7.38
N ALA A 423 -10.85 13.04 6.25
CA ALA A 423 -9.98 13.48 5.17
C ALA A 423 -10.77 13.55 3.86
N TYR A 424 -10.71 14.68 3.18
CA TYR A 424 -11.10 14.80 1.79
C TYR A 424 -9.86 14.68 0.91
N ASN A 425 -9.80 13.61 0.14
CA ASN A 425 -8.69 13.30 -0.77
C ASN A 425 -9.03 13.83 -2.15
N LEU A 426 -8.29 14.84 -2.60
CA LEU A 426 -8.45 15.50 -3.88
C LEU A 426 -7.31 15.08 -4.81
N THR A 427 -7.64 14.59 -5.99
CA THR A 427 -6.70 14.18 -7.04
C THR A 427 -6.77 15.14 -8.23
N LYS A 428 -6.09 14.81 -9.31
CA LYS A 428 -6.18 15.56 -10.57
C LYS A 428 -7.46 15.27 -11.33
N ASP A 429 -8.04 14.11 -11.12
CA ASP A 429 -9.30 13.72 -11.74
C ASP A 429 -10.48 14.22 -10.91
N ILE A 430 -10.83 15.48 -11.13
CA ILE A 430 -11.91 16.14 -10.37
C ILE A 430 -13.27 15.53 -10.72
N ASP A 431 -13.45 15.18 -11.99
CA ASP A 431 -14.74 14.71 -12.54
C ASP A 431 -14.89 13.18 -12.44
N GLY A 432 -13.82 12.45 -12.08
CA GLY A 432 -13.83 11.00 -11.91
C GLY A 432 -13.98 10.24 -13.23
N THR A 433 -13.43 10.77 -14.31
CA THR A 433 -13.59 10.20 -15.66
C THR A 433 -12.31 9.63 -16.26
N ASP A 434 -11.16 9.84 -15.61
CA ASP A 434 -9.88 9.29 -16.03
C ASP A 434 -9.59 7.97 -15.30
N PRO A 435 -9.73 6.81 -15.95
CA PRO A 435 -9.58 5.50 -15.30
C PRO A 435 -8.14 5.21 -14.83
N TRP A 436 -7.20 6.07 -15.19
CA TRP A 436 -5.79 5.92 -14.83
C TRP A 436 -5.36 6.83 -13.67
N VAL A 437 -6.28 7.61 -13.12
CA VAL A 437 -6.04 8.51 -11.99
C VAL A 437 -7.07 8.23 -10.91
N HIS A 438 -6.62 8.08 -9.67
CA HIS A 438 -7.54 7.86 -8.55
C HIS A 438 -8.61 8.94 -8.47
N ASN A 439 -9.86 8.54 -8.26
CA ASN A 439 -10.98 9.42 -8.00
C ASN A 439 -10.82 10.12 -6.66
N ASN A 440 -11.49 11.25 -6.52
CA ASN A 440 -11.63 11.91 -5.24
C ASN A 440 -12.32 10.98 -4.25
N SER A 441 -11.93 11.05 -2.98
CA SER A 441 -12.50 10.18 -1.95
C SER A 441 -12.63 10.88 -0.61
N ILE A 442 -13.50 10.35 0.24
CA ILE A 442 -13.63 10.76 1.64
C ILE A 442 -13.16 9.58 2.48
N SER A 443 -12.20 9.83 3.37
CA SER A 443 -11.76 8.86 4.35
C SER A 443 -12.11 9.35 5.76
N TRP A 444 -12.39 8.44 6.66
CA TRP A 444 -12.71 8.76 8.05
C TRP A 444 -12.12 7.72 8.99
N GLU A 445 -11.90 8.15 10.20
CA GLU A 445 -11.60 7.34 11.37
C GLU A 445 -12.45 7.86 12.53
N ALA A 446 -12.94 6.97 13.37
CA ALA A 446 -13.56 7.30 14.65
C ALA A 446 -13.29 6.17 15.64
N GLY A 447 -12.93 6.55 16.86
CA GLY A 447 -12.61 5.56 17.88
C GLY A 447 -12.79 6.08 19.30
N PHE A 448 -12.66 5.14 20.22
CA PHE A 448 -12.60 5.41 21.64
C PHE A 448 -11.74 4.38 22.35
N ASP A 449 -11.22 4.78 23.51
CA ASP A 449 -10.66 3.87 24.49
C ASP A 449 -11.31 4.05 25.86
N ILE A 450 -11.35 2.96 26.61
CA ILE A 450 -11.93 2.92 27.95
C ILE A 450 -11.19 1.91 28.83
N ASN A 451 -10.86 2.33 30.05
CA ASN A 451 -10.41 1.42 31.09
C ASN A 451 -11.62 0.67 31.67
N LEU A 452 -11.65 -0.63 31.52
CA LEU A 452 -12.72 -1.47 32.04
C LEU A 452 -12.55 -1.72 33.54
N PRO A 453 -13.63 -1.89 34.31
CA PRO A 453 -13.57 -2.20 35.73
C PRO A 453 -13.21 -3.68 36.00
N ILE A 454 -12.38 -4.26 35.17
CA ILE A 454 -11.95 -5.65 35.22
C ILE A 454 -10.42 -5.66 35.15
N HIS A 455 -9.79 -5.87 36.28
CA HIS A 455 -8.34 -5.88 36.38
C HIS A 455 -7.71 -4.58 35.85
N ASN A 456 -6.71 -4.63 34.98
CA ASN A 456 -6.10 -3.46 34.31
C ASN A 456 -6.47 -3.41 32.81
N MET A 457 -7.63 -3.98 32.50
CA MET A 457 -8.04 -4.13 31.09
C MET A 457 -8.41 -2.78 30.47
N ASN A 458 -7.79 -2.48 29.33
CA ASN A 458 -8.18 -1.39 28.45
C ASN A 458 -8.82 -1.97 27.18
N LEU A 459 -9.87 -1.34 26.71
CA LEU A 459 -10.50 -1.62 25.43
C LEU A 459 -10.36 -0.37 24.54
N ASN A 460 -9.69 -0.53 23.42
CA ASN A 460 -9.65 0.43 22.32
C ASN A 460 -10.46 -0.12 21.16
N ALA A 461 -11.36 0.68 20.61
CA ALA A 461 -12.16 0.31 19.45
C ALA A 461 -12.18 1.48 18.47
N GLN A 462 -11.81 1.19 17.22
CA GLN A 462 -11.76 2.15 16.13
C GLN A 462 -12.51 1.61 14.92
N THR A 463 -13.09 2.51 14.15
CA THR A 463 -13.58 2.24 12.80
C THR A 463 -12.91 3.20 11.84
N THR A 464 -12.48 2.69 10.71
CA THR A 464 -11.97 3.52 9.61
C THR A 464 -12.70 3.15 8.34
N GLY A 465 -12.80 4.09 7.43
CA GLY A 465 -13.44 3.86 6.15
C GLY A 465 -12.96 4.82 5.06
N LYS A 466 -13.19 4.41 3.82
CA LYS A 466 -12.96 5.22 2.62
C LYS A 466 -14.15 5.03 1.69
N TYR A 467 -14.66 6.14 1.15
CA TYR A 467 -15.68 6.15 0.12
C TYR A 467 -15.15 6.84 -1.14
N ILE A 468 -15.21 6.16 -2.27
CA ILE A 468 -14.75 6.65 -3.57
C ILE A 468 -15.90 7.40 -4.24
N LEU A 469 -15.65 8.65 -4.65
CA LEU A 469 -16.62 9.49 -5.31
C LEU A 469 -16.69 9.14 -6.81
N HIS A 470 -17.78 9.55 -7.49
CA HIS A 470 -17.98 9.31 -8.93
C HIS A 470 -17.94 7.83 -9.34
N LYS A 471 -18.37 6.94 -8.45
CA LYS A 471 -18.36 5.48 -8.70
C LYS A 471 -19.15 5.06 -9.95
N ASP A 472 -20.16 5.82 -10.36
CA ASP A 472 -20.95 5.51 -11.55
C ASP A 472 -20.14 5.71 -12.83
N ASP A 473 -19.18 6.63 -12.83
CA ASP A 473 -18.25 6.84 -13.94
C ASP A 473 -17.26 5.68 -14.04
N ILE A 474 -16.78 5.15 -12.90
CA ILE A 474 -15.97 3.93 -12.86
C ILE A 474 -16.77 2.74 -13.39
N LYS A 475 -17.97 2.49 -12.85
CA LYS A 475 -18.82 1.35 -13.24
C LYS A 475 -19.21 1.33 -14.71
N ASN A 476 -19.44 2.50 -15.27
CA ASN A 476 -19.89 2.67 -16.64
C ASN A 476 -18.77 3.15 -17.57
N GLY A 477 -17.53 3.17 -17.10
CA GLY A 477 -16.37 3.65 -17.85
C GLY A 477 -16.20 2.91 -19.16
N GLU A 478 -16.08 3.67 -20.25
CA GLU A 478 -15.82 3.17 -21.59
C GLU A 478 -14.66 3.94 -22.22
N LEU A 479 -13.72 3.20 -22.82
CA LEU A 479 -12.64 3.78 -23.60
C LEU A 479 -13.00 3.72 -25.08
N VAL A 480 -13.17 4.86 -25.74
CA VAL A 480 -13.36 4.92 -27.18
C VAL A 480 -12.05 4.59 -27.88
N VAL A 481 -11.97 3.43 -28.49
CA VAL A 481 -10.76 2.91 -29.16
C VAL A 481 -10.76 3.15 -30.65
N ALA A 482 -11.91 3.33 -31.28
CA ALA A 482 -12.04 3.58 -32.71
C ALA A 482 -13.35 4.27 -33.06
N ASN A 483 -13.38 4.98 -34.21
CA ASN A 483 -14.61 5.37 -34.87
C ASN A 483 -14.73 4.59 -36.17
N PHE A 484 -15.73 3.76 -36.31
CA PHE A 484 -15.97 2.97 -37.52
C PHE A 484 -17.36 3.23 -38.06
N ALA A 485 -17.42 3.62 -39.32
CA ALA A 485 -18.68 3.94 -40.02
C ALA A 485 -19.55 5.00 -39.31
N GLY A 486 -18.89 6.00 -38.67
CA GLY A 486 -19.58 7.08 -37.96
C GLY A 486 -20.11 6.72 -36.59
N LYS A 487 -19.69 5.58 -36.04
CA LYS A 487 -19.97 5.17 -34.64
C LYS A 487 -18.69 4.97 -33.86
N ASP A 488 -18.69 5.49 -32.67
CA ASP A 488 -17.63 5.22 -31.71
C ASP A 488 -17.72 3.78 -31.23
N ILE A 489 -16.57 3.13 -31.16
CA ILE A 489 -16.40 1.79 -30.64
C ILE A 489 -15.70 1.94 -29.33
N ALA A 490 -16.41 1.62 -28.27
CA ALA A 490 -15.93 1.71 -26.92
C ALA A 490 -15.66 0.31 -26.35
N ILE A 491 -14.63 0.22 -25.52
CA ILE A 491 -14.33 -0.95 -24.69
C ILE A 491 -14.76 -0.63 -23.29
N PRO A 492 -15.50 -1.51 -22.60
CA PRO A 492 -15.70 -1.35 -21.17
C PRO A 492 -14.34 -1.46 -20.46
N ILE A 493 -14.02 -0.47 -19.63
CA ILE A 493 -12.74 -0.39 -18.92
C ILE A 493 -12.90 -0.40 -17.41
N ALA A 494 -14.11 -0.57 -16.89
CA ALA A 494 -14.39 -0.55 -15.47
C ALA A 494 -13.40 -1.42 -14.66
N GLU A 495 -13.18 -2.66 -15.11
CA GLU A 495 -12.26 -3.60 -14.45
C GLU A 495 -10.77 -3.19 -14.50
N TYR A 496 -10.43 -2.19 -15.31
CA TYR A 496 -9.07 -1.68 -15.46
C TYR A 496 -8.87 -0.32 -14.78
N ASP A 497 -9.95 0.25 -14.24
CA ASP A 497 -9.88 1.49 -13.49
C ASP A 497 -9.08 1.29 -12.19
N VAL A 498 -8.26 2.27 -11.84
CA VAL A 498 -7.39 2.19 -10.64
C VAL A 498 -8.17 2.12 -9.33
N ASP A 499 -9.42 2.54 -9.34
CA ASP A 499 -10.33 2.48 -8.19
C ASP A 499 -11.43 1.42 -8.36
N TYR A 500 -11.27 0.48 -9.30
CA TYR A 500 -12.25 -0.59 -9.48
C TYR A 500 -12.44 -1.39 -8.19
N ASP A 501 -13.69 -1.61 -7.83
CA ASP A 501 -14.08 -2.38 -6.66
C ASP A 501 -14.96 -3.56 -7.05
N ASN A 502 -14.41 -4.78 -6.94
CA ASN A 502 -15.12 -6.03 -7.25
C ASN A 502 -16.33 -6.29 -6.35
N THR A 503 -16.41 -5.64 -5.18
CA THR A 503 -17.59 -5.70 -4.29
C THR A 503 -18.74 -4.81 -4.78
N ASP A 504 -18.50 -3.94 -5.77
CA ASP A 504 -19.45 -2.95 -6.31
C ASP A 504 -19.96 -1.92 -5.29
N LYS A 505 -19.36 -1.83 -4.12
CA LYS A 505 -19.74 -0.92 -3.04
C LYS A 505 -19.03 0.42 -3.11
N TYR A 506 -17.78 0.41 -3.60
CA TYR A 506 -16.87 1.58 -3.64
C TYR A 506 -16.72 2.25 -2.29
N MET A 507 -16.84 1.42 -1.27
CA MET A 507 -16.71 1.80 0.13
C MET A 507 -16.01 0.66 0.86
N ARG A 508 -15.05 1.00 1.70
CA ARG A 508 -14.29 0.05 2.51
C ARG A 508 -14.30 0.51 3.94
N ASN A 509 -14.94 -0.28 4.79
CA ASN A 509 -15.01 -0.04 6.22
C ASN A 509 -14.30 -1.14 6.99
N GLN A 510 -13.54 -0.74 7.98
CA GLN A 510 -12.80 -1.62 8.85
C GLN A 510 -13.11 -1.30 10.31
N VAL A 511 -13.26 -2.33 11.12
CA VAL A 511 -13.36 -2.21 12.58
C VAL A 511 -12.13 -2.84 13.20
N ILE A 512 -11.45 -2.10 14.05
CA ILE A 512 -10.27 -2.52 14.79
C ILE A 512 -10.63 -2.52 16.26
N VAL A 513 -10.36 -3.62 16.94
CA VAL A 513 -10.55 -3.78 18.37
C VAL A 513 -9.23 -4.24 18.96
N ASP A 514 -8.75 -3.52 19.97
CA ASP A 514 -7.56 -3.87 20.71
C ASP A 514 -7.90 -3.97 22.20
N ILE A 515 -7.59 -5.12 22.79
CA ILE A 515 -7.81 -5.41 24.21
C ILE A 515 -6.46 -5.65 24.84
N THR A 516 -6.07 -4.77 25.75
CA THR A 516 -4.85 -4.93 26.52
C THR A 516 -5.15 -5.21 27.98
N ASP A 517 -4.33 -6.03 28.62
CA ASP A 517 -4.36 -6.26 30.08
C ASP A 517 -2.96 -6.59 30.59
N ASN A 518 -2.72 -6.38 31.87
CA ASN A 518 -1.43 -6.71 32.47
C ASN A 518 -1.60 -7.33 33.86
N TRP A 519 -0.71 -8.25 34.21
CA TRP A 519 -0.71 -8.98 35.50
C TRP A 519 0.68 -8.98 36.12
N ASN A 520 0.71 -9.37 37.39
CA ASN A 520 1.94 -9.58 38.15
C ASN A 520 2.88 -8.38 38.15
N TYR A 521 2.34 -7.18 38.51
CA TYR A 521 3.08 -5.91 38.45
C TYR A 521 3.65 -5.62 37.04
N GLU A 522 2.81 -5.76 36.03
CA GLU A 522 3.12 -5.54 34.60
C GLU A 522 4.15 -6.51 33.99
N LYS A 523 4.52 -7.58 34.69
CA LYS A 523 5.46 -8.59 34.18
C LYS A 523 4.85 -9.54 33.16
N ILE A 524 3.53 -9.56 33.04
CA ILE A 524 2.80 -10.31 32.01
C ILE A 524 1.85 -9.32 31.36
N LYS A 525 2.00 -9.11 30.05
CA LYS A 525 1.15 -8.21 29.27
C LYS A 525 0.45 -9.02 28.18
N LEU A 526 -0.84 -8.77 28.01
CA LEU A 526 -1.66 -9.27 26.89
C LEU A 526 -2.00 -8.10 25.98
N ASP A 527 -1.87 -8.32 24.69
CA ASP A 527 -2.38 -7.46 23.62
C ASP A 527 -3.12 -8.36 22.63
N LEU A 528 -4.41 -8.11 22.44
CA LEU A 528 -5.27 -8.88 21.54
C LEU A 528 -5.90 -7.94 20.53
N LYS A 529 -5.35 -7.90 19.32
CA LYS A 529 -5.85 -7.09 18.20
C LYS A 529 -6.75 -7.92 17.31
N GLY A 530 -7.92 -7.38 16.97
CA GLY A 530 -8.85 -7.91 15.97
C GLY A 530 -9.12 -6.86 14.90
N ILE A 531 -9.08 -7.25 13.64
CA ILE A 531 -9.34 -6.38 12.48
C ILE A 531 -10.40 -7.06 11.64
N TYR A 532 -11.54 -6.41 11.45
CA TYR A 532 -12.65 -6.92 10.67
C TYR A 532 -13.00 -5.97 9.52
N GLN A 533 -12.95 -6.48 8.29
CA GLN A 533 -13.40 -5.78 7.07
C GLN A 533 -14.90 -6.01 6.88
N ILE A 534 -15.69 -4.94 6.82
CA ILE A 534 -17.16 -5.07 6.80
C ILE A 534 -17.65 -5.58 5.44
N GLU A 535 -17.12 -5.03 4.35
CA GLU A 535 -17.59 -5.33 3.00
C GLU A 535 -17.20 -6.72 2.54
N THR A 536 -15.94 -7.11 2.75
CA THR A 536 -15.37 -8.39 2.33
C THR A 536 -15.54 -9.49 3.37
N LYS A 537 -15.89 -9.11 4.62
CA LYS A 537 -16.07 -10.00 5.78
C LYS A 537 -14.80 -10.73 6.19
N ASP A 538 -13.64 -10.15 5.88
CA ASP A 538 -12.36 -10.68 6.31
C ASP A 538 -12.12 -10.38 7.79
N LEU A 539 -11.46 -11.30 8.48
CA LEU A 539 -11.09 -11.15 9.89
C LEU A 539 -9.63 -11.51 10.09
N MET A 540 -8.91 -10.65 10.78
CA MET A 540 -7.59 -10.99 11.32
C MET A 540 -7.59 -10.85 12.84
N VAL A 541 -6.88 -11.76 13.52
CA VAL A 541 -6.68 -11.73 14.96
C VAL A 541 -5.20 -11.91 15.26
N ILE A 542 -4.64 -10.98 16.02
CA ILE A 542 -3.22 -10.95 16.39
C ILE A 542 -3.12 -10.94 17.92
N PRO A 543 -3.02 -12.12 18.57
CA PRO A 543 -2.74 -12.20 20.00
C PRO A 543 -1.24 -12.04 20.26
N THR A 544 -0.87 -11.28 21.27
CA THR A 544 0.50 -11.15 21.78
C THR A 544 0.50 -11.27 23.29
N LEU A 545 1.37 -12.12 23.82
CA LEU A 545 1.60 -12.28 25.25
C LEU A 545 3.08 -12.04 25.55
N THR A 546 3.36 -11.01 26.33
CA THR A 546 4.71 -10.60 26.70
C THR A 546 5.01 -10.96 28.14
N PHE A 547 6.15 -11.60 28.39
CA PHE A 547 6.68 -11.91 29.71
C PHE A 547 7.96 -11.08 29.94
N ILE A 548 7.92 -10.16 30.89
CA ILE A 548 9.08 -9.39 31.33
C ILE A 548 9.82 -10.25 32.37
N LEU A 549 10.87 -10.94 31.90
CA LEU A 549 11.66 -11.86 32.75
C LEU A 549 12.72 -11.12 33.59
N ALA A 550 13.21 -10.01 33.07
CA ALA A 550 14.09 -9.06 33.72
C ALA A 550 13.81 -7.66 33.18
N ASP A 551 14.26 -6.62 33.85
CA ASP A 551 14.06 -5.23 33.42
C ASP A 551 14.61 -4.94 31.99
N THR A 552 15.52 -5.76 31.54
CA THR A 552 16.19 -5.66 30.24
C THR A 552 15.85 -6.80 29.29
N PHE A 553 15.03 -7.78 29.70
CA PHE A 553 14.78 -8.98 28.91
C PHE A 553 13.30 -9.39 28.88
N GLU A 554 12.76 -9.51 27.70
CA GLU A 554 11.38 -9.89 27.42
C GLU A 554 11.30 -11.15 26.56
N LEU A 555 10.28 -11.95 26.80
CA LEU A 555 9.86 -13.08 25.95
C LEU A 555 8.47 -12.78 25.40
N ASN A 556 8.33 -12.82 24.08
CA ASN A 556 7.07 -12.57 23.38
C ASN A 556 6.56 -13.85 22.74
N LEU A 557 5.30 -14.17 22.99
CA LEU A 557 4.55 -15.20 22.29
C LEU A 557 3.45 -14.50 21.48
N SER A 558 3.47 -14.64 20.16
CA SER A 558 2.46 -14.00 19.31
C SER A 558 1.95 -14.95 18.26
N GLY A 559 0.87 -14.56 17.60
CA GLY A 559 0.30 -15.30 16.51
C GLY A 559 -0.46 -14.41 15.57
N LEU A 560 -0.80 -14.95 14.41
CA LEU A 560 -1.72 -14.38 13.45
C LEU A 560 -2.70 -15.45 13.00
N TYR A 561 -3.97 -15.09 12.98
CA TYR A 561 -5.03 -15.89 12.38
C TYR A 561 -5.74 -15.05 11.33
N ILE A 562 -5.88 -15.59 10.11
CA ILE A 562 -6.57 -14.96 8.98
C ILE A 562 -7.78 -15.82 8.60
N TRP A 563 -8.95 -15.21 8.60
CA TRP A 563 -10.16 -15.77 8.06
C TRP A 563 -10.69 -14.87 6.95
N CYS A 564 -10.96 -15.45 5.78
CA CYS A 564 -11.46 -14.74 4.61
C CYS A 564 -12.96 -15.01 4.44
N GLY A 565 -13.66 -13.99 3.96
CA GLY A 565 -15.04 -14.09 3.57
C GLY A 565 -15.24 -14.84 2.24
N ASP A 566 -15.70 -14.15 1.22
CA ASP A 566 -15.83 -14.69 -0.12
C ASP A 566 -14.49 -14.66 -0.86
N GLU A 567 -14.17 -15.71 -1.63
CA GLU A 567 -12.90 -15.81 -2.37
C GLU A 567 -12.71 -14.65 -3.37
N GLU A 568 -13.79 -14.26 -4.05
CA GLU A 568 -13.73 -13.24 -5.11
C GLU A 568 -13.67 -11.83 -4.54
N GLU A 569 -14.23 -11.60 -3.34
CA GLU A 569 -14.32 -10.30 -2.71
C GLU A 569 -13.22 -10.05 -1.67
N SER A 570 -12.59 -11.10 -1.12
CA SER A 570 -11.64 -11.01 -0.01
C SER A 570 -10.33 -10.35 -0.40
N GLU A 571 -9.92 -9.32 0.33
CA GLU A 571 -8.61 -8.67 0.19
C GLU A 571 -7.46 -9.55 0.71
N TYR A 572 -7.76 -10.45 1.67
CA TYR A 572 -6.75 -11.27 2.34
C TYR A 572 -6.67 -12.69 1.81
N TYR A 573 -7.45 -13.03 0.79
CA TYR A 573 -7.53 -14.39 0.27
C TYR A 573 -6.17 -14.97 -0.15
N ALA A 574 -5.31 -14.13 -0.74
CA ALA A 574 -3.95 -14.54 -1.11
C ALA A 574 -3.08 -14.94 0.09
N TRP A 575 -3.40 -14.45 1.29
CA TRP A 575 -2.67 -14.69 2.52
C TRP A 575 -3.40 -15.60 3.51
N ARG A 576 -4.54 -16.21 3.13
CA ARG A 576 -5.39 -17.03 4.01
C ARG A 576 -4.68 -18.20 4.69
N ASN A 577 -3.55 -18.63 4.14
CA ASN A 577 -2.74 -19.72 4.69
C ASN A 577 -1.48 -19.21 5.43
N ASN A 578 -1.37 -17.91 5.67
CA ASN A 578 -0.21 -17.30 6.35
C ASN A 578 -0.41 -17.19 7.87
N ASP A 579 -1.36 -17.93 8.45
CA ASP A 579 -1.45 -18.04 9.90
C ASP A 579 -0.13 -18.50 10.49
N PHE A 580 0.27 -17.94 11.62
CA PHE A 580 1.50 -18.36 12.27
C PHE A 580 1.41 -18.32 13.79
N PHE A 581 2.35 -19.04 14.43
CA PHE A 581 2.75 -18.87 15.80
C PHE A 581 4.18 -18.36 15.85
N SER A 582 4.45 -17.41 16.74
CA SER A 582 5.76 -16.80 16.89
C SER A 582 6.24 -16.86 18.33
N VAL A 583 7.55 -17.07 18.50
CA VAL A 583 8.27 -16.88 19.75
C VAL A 583 9.38 -15.89 19.49
N GLY A 584 9.44 -14.82 20.28
CA GLY A 584 10.44 -13.77 20.16
C GLY A 584 11.09 -13.46 21.50
N CYS A 585 12.30 -12.96 21.47
CA CYS A 585 13.02 -12.42 22.60
C CYS A 585 13.50 -11.02 22.29
N ARG A 586 13.41 -10.13 23.29
CA ARG A 586 13.91 -8.75 23.21
C ARG A 586 14.86 -8.51 24.39
N TYR A 587 16.02 -7.94 24.11
CA TYR A 587 16.95 -7.44 25.11
C TYR A 587 17.19 -5.97 24.89
N GLN A 588 17.02 -5.16 25.95
CA GLN A 588 17.18 -3.70 25.92
C GLN A 588 18.25 -3.27 26.92
N PHE A 589 19.02 -2.23 26.62
CA PHE A 589 20.05 -1.67 27.50
C PHE A 589 20.24 -0.17 27.29
#